data_f9c1904f69c76d869d87df4cc55eea90
#
_entry.id   f9c1904f69c76d869d87df4cc55eea90
#
_cell.length_a   1.000
_cell.length_b   1.000
_cell.length_c   1.000
_cell.angle_alpha   90.00
_cell.angle_beta   90.00
_cell.angle_gamma   90.00
#
_symmetry.space_group_name_H-M   'P 1'
#
loop_
_entity.id
_entity.type
_entity.pdbx_description
1 polymer ?
#
loop_
_entity_poly.entity_id
_entity_poly.type
_entity_poly.pdbx_seq_one_letter_code
_entity_poly.pdbx_strand_id
1 'polypeptide(L)'
;MDLPPGSRRGWLSWAAWQSLFIIAAILLLVASSQAAAPRTLIAKVERVSDGDTLIAITDNGTKLRIRFLGIDAPEAAHSTKPGQPFGEEARDYLDHLVGGRMVRVDAFGPDRYKRVLAVIWDEQINVNLLMVAMGYAEVYRGAPCQAHCRELEQAESKARQDRVGMWVQGDKYESPAAFRKRMRIRGD
;
A
#
# COMPACT_ATOMS: atom_id res chain seq x y z
N MET A 1 68.72 -21.29 -41.17
CA MET A 1 67.33 -21.81 -41.37
C MET A 1 66.54 -21.39 -40.16
N ASP A 2 65.99 -20.16 -40.21
CA ASP A 2 65.35 -19.53 -39.10
C ASP A 2 63.83 -19.75 -39.15
N LEU A 3 63.24 -20.25 -38.06
CA LEU A 3 61.80 -20.43 -37.91
C LEU A 3 61.15 -19.09 -37.52
N PRO A 4 60.01 -18.72 -38.07
CA PRO A 4 59.32 -17.48 -37.68
C PRO A 4 58.69 -17.55 -36.32
N PRO A 5 58.60 -16.43 -35.57
CA PRO A 5 57.96 -16.40 -34.23
C PRO A 5 56.43 -16.52 -34.32
N GLY A 6 55.90 -17.52 -33.64
CA GLY A 6 54.47 -17.79 -33.55
C GLY A 6 53.72 -16.65 -32.86
N SER A 7 52.68 -16.14 -33.50
CA SER A 7 51.78 -15.08 -33.04
C SER A 7 50.91 -15.54 -31.88
N ARG A 8 51.27 -15.15 -30.65
CA ARG A 8 50.40 -15.27 -29.48
C ARG A 8 49.43 -14.07 -29.39
N ARG A 9 48.60 -13.89 -30.38
CA ARG A 9 47.56 -12.85 -30.37
C ARG A 9 46.19 -13.50 -30.64
N GLY A 10 45.41 -13.72 -29.62
CA GLY A 10 44.01 -14.10 -29.87
C GLY A 10 43.19 -14.66 -28.72
N TRP A 11 43.79 -15.04 -27.60
CA TRP A 11 43.00 -15.73 -26.55
C TRP A 11 42.49 -14.84 -25.42
N LEU A 12 43.04 -13.63 -25.29
CA LEU A 12 42.58 -12.66 -24.25
C LEU A 12 41.34 -11.85 -24.67
N SER A 13 40.97 -11.86 -25.96
CA SER A 13 39.83 -11.03 -26.43
C SER A 13 38.46 -11.67 -26.17
N TRP A 14 38.33 -12.97 -26.23
CA TRP A 14 37.03 -13.65 -26.07
C TRP A 14 36.49 -13.60 -24.63
N ALA A 15 37.34 -13.81 -23.66
CA ALA A 15 36.95 -13.74 -22.25
C ALA A 15 36.53 -12.32 -21.82
N ALA A 16 37.21 -11.29 -22.34
CA ALA A 16 36.88 -9.89 -22.08
C ALA A 16 35.52 -9.48 -22.68
N TRP A 17 35.18 -9.96 -23.87
CA TRP A 17 33.89 -9.71 -24.50
C TRP A 17 32.75 -10.41 -23.77
N GLN A 18 32.95 -11.67 -23.34
CA GLN A 18 31.93 -12.39 -22.54
C GLN A 18 31.66 -11.71 -21.20
N SER A 19 32.69 -11.22 -20.50
CA SER A 19 32.53 -10.47 -19.24
C SER A 19 31.78 -9.17 -19.45
N LEU A 20 32.02 -8.43 -20.53
CA LEU A 20 31.28 -7.22 -20.86
C LEU A 20 29.81 -7.49 -21.19
N PHE A 21 29.50 -8.57 -21.90
CA PHE A 21 28.11 -8.96 -22.18
C PHE A 21 27.35 -9.38 -20.91
N ILE A 22 27.99 -10.10 -20.00
CA ILE A 22 27.38 -10.51 -18.74
C ILE A 22 27.11 -9.27 -17.85
N ILE A 23 28.05 -8.33 -17.75
CA ILE A 23 27.88 -7.08 -16.99
C ILE A 23 26.78 -6.22 -17.61
N ALA A 24 26.72 -6.10 -18.93
CA ALA A 24 25.67 -5.36 -19.63
C ALA A 24 24.29 -6.01 -19.44
N ALA A 25 24.21 -7.35 -19.46
CA ALA A 25 22.98 -8.09 -19.20
C ALA A 25 22.50 -7.95 -17.75
N ILE A 26 23.41 -7.95 -16.78
CA ILE A 26 23.10 -7.72 -15.36
C ILE A 26 22.63 -6.27 -15.15
N LEU A 27 23.27 -5.28 -15.77
CA LEU A 27 22.86 -3.87 -15.71
C LEU A 27 21.48 -3.65 -16.36
N LEU A 28 21.15 -4.33 -17.44
CA LEU A 28 19.84 -4.30 -18.08
C LEU A 28 18.75 -4.97 -17.21
N LEU A 29 19.08 -6.06 -16.50
CA LEU A 29 18.16 -6.74 -15.58
C LEU A 29 17.87 -5.90 -14.32
N VAL A 30 18.86 -5.13 -13.83
CA VAL A 30 18.67 -4.25 -12.66
C VAL A 30 17.85 -3.01 -13.03
N ALA A 31 17.90 -2.54 -14.27
CA ALA A 31 17.14 -1.37 -14.75
C ALA A 31 15.62 -1.62 -14.87
N SER A 32 15.17 -2.88 -14.89
CA SER A 32 13.76 -3.21 -15.12
C SER A 32 12.88 -3.35 -13.88
N SER A 33 13.39 -3.09 -12.67
CA SER A 33 12.63 -3.17 -11.42
C SER A 33 12.27 -1.81 -10.81
N GLN A 34 12.07 -0.77 -11.63
CA GLN A 34 11.46 0.46 -11.12
C GLN A 34 9.96 0.25 -11.02
N ALA A 35 9.45 0.16 -9.78
CA ALA A 35 8.01 0.29 -9.55
C ALA A 35 7.53 1.59 -10.19
N ALA A 36 6.50 1.51 -11.05
CA ALA A 36 5.95 2.68 -11.72
C ALA A 36 5.55 3.72 -10.66
N ALA A 37 5.95 4.97 -10.87
CA ALA A 37 5.54 6.07 -9.98
C ALA A 37 4.01 6.14 -9.91
N PRO A 38 3.43 6.45 -8.74
CA PRO A 38 1.99 6.54 -8.60
C PRO A 38 1.42 7.63 -9.52
N ARG A 39 0.22 7.38 -10.04
CA ARG A 39 -0.52 8.39 -10.77
C ARG A 39 -1.24 9.29 -9.79
N THR A 40 -0.85 10.57 -9.74
CA THR A 40 -1.49 11.56 -8.88
C THR A 40 -2.70 12.18 -9.58
N LEU A 41 -3.82 12.30 -8.84
CA LEU A 41 -5.03 12.97 -9.27
C LEU A 41 -5.72 13.64 -8.08
N ILE A 42 -6.66 14.55 -8.36
CA ILE A 42 -7.52 15.19 -7.37
C ILE A 42 -8.93 14.65 -7.52
N ALA A 43 -9.58 14.37 -6.39
CA ALA A 43 -10.95 13.84 -6.39
C ALA A 43 -11.72 14.34 -5.16
N LYS A 44 -13.02 14.56 -5.31
CA LYS A 44 -13.92 14.90 -4.20
C LYS A 44 -14.40 13.61 -3.53
N VAL A 45 -14.23 13.50 -2.23
CA VAL A 45 -14.78 12.38 -1.45
C VAL A 45 -16.29 12.46 -1.43
N GLU A 46 -16.97 11.44 -1.96
CA GLU A 46 -18.43 11.32 -1.99
C GLU A 46 -18.93 10.62 -0.74
N ARG A 47 -18.24 9.53 -0.31
CA ARG A 47 -18.65 8.71 0.83
C ARG A 47 -17.49 7.88 1.38
N VAL A 48 -17.39 7.79 2.69
CA VAL A 48 -16.54 6.82 3.38
C VAL A 48 -17.35 5.55 3.65
N SER A 49 -16.78 4.39 3.37
CA SER A 49 -17.41 3.08 3.57
C SER A 49 -16.89 2.36 4.82
N ASP A 50 -15.58 2.40 5.03
CA ASP A 50 -14.86 1.82 6.16
C ASP A 50 -13.66 2.70 6.49
N GLY A 51 -12.95 2.43 7.57
CA GLY A 51 -11.78 3.21 7.99
C GLY A 51 -10.59 3.20 7.00
N ASP A 52 -10.70 2.48 5.89
CA ASP A 52 -9.67 2.41 4.85
C ASP A 52 -10.23 2.33 3.42
N THR A 53 -11.51 2.56 3.27
CA THR A 53 -12.21 2.47 1.97
C THR A 53 -13.17 3.62 1.80
N LEU A 54 -13.04 4.34 0.69
CA LEU A 54 -13.95 5.43 0.32
C LEU A 54 -14.31 5.42 -1.17
N ILE A 55 -15.29 6.24 -1.51
CA ILE A 55 -15.69 6.55 -2.87
C ILE A 55 -15.40 8.02 -3.10
N ALA A 56 -14.71 8.33 -4.21
CA ALA A 56 -14.43 9.69 -4.63
C ALA A 56 -14.78 9.90 -6.11
N ILE A 57 -15.02 11.16 -6.48
CA ILE A 57 -15.36 11.55 -7.86
C ILE A 57 -14.31 12.55 -8.34
N THR A 58 -13.70 12.25 -9.49
CA THR A 58 -12.75 13.14 -10.17
C THR A 58 -13.46 14.28 -10.88
N ASP A 59 -12.73 15.32 -11.26
CA ASP A 59 -13.27 16.51 -11.96
C ASP A 59 -14.02 16.16 -13.26
N ASN A 60 -13.63 15.08 -13.95
CA ASN A 60 -14.31 14.57 -15.13
C ASN A 60 -15.52 13.67 -14.83
N GLY A 61 -15.95 13.57 -13.56
CA GLY A 61 -17.10 12.78 -13.13
C GLY A 61 -16.82 11.27 -12.98
N THR A 62 -15.56 10.82 -13.08
CA THR A 62 -15.23 9.40 -12.90
C THR A 62 -15.33 9.02 -11.42
N LYS A 63 -16.15 8.02 -11.10
CA LYS A 63 -16.33 7.47 -9.76
C LYS A 63 -15.25 6.44 -9.46
N LEU A 64 -14.47 6.66 -8.41
CA LEU A 64 -13.39 5.82 -7.95
C LEU A 64 -13.78 5.13 -6.63
N ARG A 65 -13.66 3.81 -6.58
CA ARG A 65 -13.64 3.08 -5.31
C ARG A 65 -12.19 2.96 -4.88
N ILE A 66 -11.85 3.58 -3.77
CA ILE A 66 -10.46 3.68 -3.28
C ILE A 66 -10.29 2.79 -2.05
N ARG A 67 -9.23 1.97 -2.05
CA ARG A 67 -8.72 1.22 -0.90
C ARG A 67 -7.38 1.82 -0.50
N PHE A 68 -7.26 2.21 0.74
CA PHE A 68 -6.04 2.81 1.27
C PHE A 68 -4.89 1.80 1.21
N LEU A 69 -3.80 2.22 0.59
CA LEU A 69 -2.61 1.40 0.45
C LEU A 69 -1.87 1.27 1.78
N GLY A 70 -1.42 0.05 2.09
CA GLY A 70 -0.53 -0.22 3.22
C GLY A 70 -1.19 -0.32 4.58
N ILE A 71 -2.52 -0.10 4.70
CA ILE A 71 -3.24 -0.17 5.96
C ILE A 71 -4.45 -1.10 5.90
N ASP A 72 -4.93 -1.54 7.06
CA ASP A 72 -6.12 -2.38 7.23
C ASP A 72 -6.90 -1.90 8.46
N ALA A 73 -8.10 -1.38 8.26
CA ALA A 73 -8.95 -0.86 9.32
C ALA A 73 -9.95 -1.90 9.80
N PRO A 74 -10.43 -1.81 11.04
CA PRO A 74 -11.56 -2.60 11.52
C PRO A 74 -12.80 -2.40 10.63
N GLU A 75 -13.52 -3.49 10.38
CA GLU A 75 -14.72 -3.50 9.52
C GLU A 75 -15.88 -2.78 10.20
N ALA A 76 -16.46 -1.77 9.57
CA ALA A 76 -17.71 -1.17 10.01
C ALA A 76 -18.90 -2.13 9.77
N ALA A 77 -20.01 -1.94 10.47
CA ALA A 77 -21.21 -2.72 10.22
C ALA A 77 -21.83 -2.35 8.86
N HIS A 78 -22.24 -3.37 8.11
CA HIS A 78 -22.99 -3.19 6.88
C HIS A 78 -24.27 -4.03 6.96
N SER A 79 -25.38 -3.51 6.45
CA SER A 79 -26.76 -4.04 6.50
C SER A 79 -26.98 -5.48 7.01
N THR A 80 -26.20 -6.45 6.54
CA THR A 80 -26.31 -7.88 6.89
C THR A 80 -25.08 -8.44 7.62
N LYS A 81 -24.02 -7.63 7.82
CA LYS A 81 -22.77 -8.06 8.43
C LYS A 81 -22.49 -7.24 9.68
N PRO A 82 -22.26 -7.89 10.84
CA PRO A 82 -21.86 -7.17 12.04
C PRO A 82 -20.51 -6.49 11.84
N GLY A 83 -20.34 -5.33 12.47
CA GLY A 83 -19.04 -4.64 12.52
C GLY A 83 -18.08 -5.31 13.50
N GLN A 84 -16.84 -4.94 13.35
CA GLN A 84 -15.77 -5.24 14.30
C GLN A 84 -15.71 -4.11 15.34
N PRO A 85 -15.28 -4.38 16.59
CA PRO A 85 -14.98 -3.31 17.53
C PRO A 85 -14.04 -2.26 16.91
N PHE A 86 -14.35 -0.99 17.09
CA PHE A 86 -13.68 0.17 16.44
C PHE A 86 -13.91 0.34 14.94
N GLY A 87 -14.76 -0.45 14.29
CA GLY A 87 -15.03 -0.29 12.86
C GLY A 87 -15.82 0.99 12.56
N GLU A 88 -16.85 1.26 13.35
CA GLU A 88 -17.64 2.49 13.20
C GLU A 88 -16.81 3.74 13.54
N GLU A 89 -16.05 3.69 14.62
CA GLU A 89 -15.17 4.79 15.03
C GLU A 89 -14.10 5.09 13.98
N ALA A 90 -13.52 4.06 13.37
CA ALA A 90 -12.54 4.23 12.29
C ALA A 90 -13.16 4.86 11.03
N ARG A 91 -14.37 4.42 10.64
CA ARG A 91 -15.13 5.01 9.54
C ARG A 91 -15.47 6.47 9.81
N ASP A 92 -16.02 6.76 10.98
CA ASP A 92 -16.48 8.10 11.37
C ASP A 92 -15.30 9.06 11.50
N TYR A 93 -14.15 8.58 12.02
CA TYR A 93 -12.93 9.38 12.08
C TYR A 93 -12.42 9.71 10.65
N LEU A 94 -12.39 8.74 9.74
CA LEU A 94 -12.01 8.99 8.35
C LEU A 94 -12.98 9.95 7.67
N ASP A 95 -14.29 9.81 7.89
CA ASP A 95 -15.30 10.70 7.32
C ASP A 95 -15.15 12.14 7.85
N HIS A 96 -14.84 12.30 9.14
CA HIS A 96 -14.53 13.61 9.73
C HIS A 96 -13.29 14.26 9.09
N LEU A 97 -12.28 13.47 8.74
CA LEU A 97 -11.05 13.97 8.12
C LEU A 97 -11.27 14.43 6.68
N VAL A 98 -11.93 13.60 5.86
CA VAL A 98 -11.95 13.81 4.40
C VAL A 98 -13.34 13.84 3.77
N GLY A 99 -14.41 13.60 4.51
CA GLY A 99 -15.78 13.56 4.01
C GLY A 99 -16.18 14.87 3.29
N GLY A 100 -16.61 14.77 2.05
CA GLY A 100 -17.00 15.91 1.21
C GLY A 100 -15.85 16.79 0.71
N ARG A 101 -14.61 16.53 1.11
CA ARG A 101 -13.42 17.32 0.74
C ARG A 101 -12.83 16.91 -0.61
N MET A 102 -12.07 17.83 -1.20
CA MET A 102 -11.14 17.55 -2.30
C MET A 102 -9.84 17.00 -1.72
N VAL A 103 -9.43 15.82 -2.17
CA VAL A 103 -8.21 15.16 -1.71
C VAL A 103 -7.28 14.85 -2.88
N ARG A 104 -5.97 14.82 -2.61
CA ARG A 104 -5.00 14.27 -3.56
C ARG A 104 -4.95 12.76 -3.39
N VAL A 105 -5.01 12.06 -4.50
CA VAL A 105 -4.98 10.59 -4.59
C VAL A 105 -3.73 10.19 -5.36
N ASP A 106 -2.76 9.57 -4.68
CA ASP A 106 -1.60 8.97 -5.30
C ASP A 106 -1.92 7.48 -5.55
N ALA A 107 -2.32 7.17 -6.80
CA ALA A 107 -2.86 5.87 -7.20
C ALA A 107 -1.75 4.91 -7.66
N PHE A 108 -1.71 3.70 -7.11
CA PHE A 108 -0.73 2.64 -7.36
C PHE A 108 -1.26 1.51 -8.26
N GLY A 109 -2.50 1.63 -8.72
CA GLY A 109 -3.14 0.64 -9.59
C GLY A 109 -4.36 -0.03 -8.94
N PRO A 110 -5.05 -0.91 -9.67
CA PRO A 110 -6.22 -1.61 -9.16
C PRO A 110 -5.84 -2.84 -8.32
N ASP A 111 -6.66 -3.14 -7.31
CA ASP A 111 -6.63 -4.43 -6.64
C ASP A 111 -7.46 -5.49 -7.40
N ARG A 112 -7.48 -6.73 -6.89
CA ARG A 112 -8.27 -7.84 -7.47
C ARG A 112 -9.79 -7.59 -7.49
N TYR A 113 -10.28 -6.63 -6.71
CA TYR A 113 -11.69 -6.22 -6.66
C TYR A 113 -11.97 -4.95 -7.46
N LYS A 114 -11.03 -4.53 -8.31
CA LYS A 114 -11.09 -3.31 -9.14
C LYS A 114 -11.22 -2.01 -8.32
N ARG A 115 -10.74 -2.00 -7.07
CA ARG A 115 -10.59 -0.77 -6.27
C ARG A 115 -9.22 -0.17 -6.58
N VAL A 116 -9.11 1.14 -6.58
CA VAL A 116 -7.84 1.86 -6.74
C VAL A 116 -7.07 1.79 -5.41
N LEU A 117 -5.92 1.15 -5.39
CA LEU A 117 -4.99 1.21 -4.26
C LEU A 117 -4.34 2.59 -4.25
N ALA A 118 -4.45 3.33 -3.16
CA ALA A 118 -3.93 4.71 -3.11
C ALA A 118 -3.46 5.14 -1.72
N VAL A 119 -2.54 6.12 -1.73
CA VAL A 119 -2.25 6.98 -0.59
C VAL A 119 -3.08 8.25 -0.78
N ILE A 120 -3.78 8.64 0.28
CA ILE A 120 -4.68 9.81 0.29
C ILE A 120 -4.03 10.93 1.09
N TRP A 121 -4.13 12.13 0.54
CA TRP A 121 -3.59 13.34 1.16
C TRP A 121 -4.68 14.41 1.27
N ASP A 122 -4.85 14.92 2.49
CA ASP A 122 -5.57 16.17 2.74
C ASP A 122 -4.52 17.26 2.95
N GLU A 123 -4.37 18.14 1.97
CA GLU A 123 -3.25 19.09 1.88
C GLU A 123 -1.88 18.38 1.95
N GLN A 124 -1.15 18.55 3.07
CA GLN A 124 0.16 17.91 3.33
C GLN A 124 0.05 16.70 4.27
N ILE A 125 -1.14 16.36 4.73
CA ILE A 125 -1.37 15.27 5.69
C ILE A 125 -1.56 13.96 4.93
N ASN A 126 -0.70 12.99 5.20
CA ASN A 126 -0.90 11.61 4.77
C ASN A 126 -2.00 10.96 5.62
N VAL A 127 -3.19 10.82 5.06
CA VAL A 127 -4.37 10.31 5.77
C VAL A 127 -4.20 8.83 6.14
N ASN A 128 -3.56 8.02 5.27
CA ASN A 128 -3.26 6.62 5.58
C ASN A 128 -2.40 6.51 6.85
N LEU A 129 -1.35 7.32 6.93
CA LEU A 129 -0.45 7.36 8.09
C LEU A 129 -1.18 7.83 9.35
N LEU A 130 -2.03 8.85 9.21
CA LEU A 130 -2.80 9.40 10.34
C LEU A 130 -3.77 8.37 10.91
N MET A 131 -4.45 7.57 10.06
CA MET A 131 -5.32 6.48 10.51
C MET A 131 -4.58 5.47 11.38
N VAL A 132 -3.35 5.11 10.99
CA VAL A 132 -2.50 4.20 11.77
C VAL A 132 -2.03 4.85 13.06
N ALA A 133 -1.56 6.10 13.01
CA ALA A 133 -1.07 6.83 14.18
C ALA A 133 -2.14 7.02 15.27
N MET A 134 -3.40 7.20 14.86
CA MET A 134 -4.55 7.33 15.77
C MET A 134 -5.14 5.99 16.21
N GLY A 135 -4.55 4.86 15.75
CA GLY A 135 -5.00 3.52 16.12
C GLY A 135 -6.33 3.11 15.49
N TYR A 136 -6.72 3.69 14.36
CA TYR A 136 -7.91 3.33 13.59
C TYR A 136 -7.62 2.41 12.40
N ALA A 137 -6.35 2.06 12.19
CA ALA A 137 -5.92 1.04 11.24
C ALA A 137 -4.63 0.37 11.73
N GLU A 138 -4.40 -0.88 11.31
CA GLU A 138 -3.10 -1.53 11.42
C GLU A 138 -2.34 -1.46 10.09
N VAL A 139 -1.04 -1.76 10.11
CA VAL A 139 -0.27 -1.96 8.88
C VAL A 139 -0.73 -3.24 8.18
N TYR A 140 -1.12 -3.13 6.91
CA TYR A 140 -1.53 -4.29 6.12
C TYR A 140 -0.35 -5.21 5.80
N ARG A 141 -0.42 -6.48 6.20
CA ARG A 141 0.64 -7.48 6.03
C ARG A 141 0.32 -8.57 4.99
N GLY A 142 -0.79 -8.39 4.25
CA GLY A 142 -1.23 -9.35 3.23
C GLY A 142 -0.55 -9.21 1.87
N ALA A 143 0.31 -8.20 1.68
CA ALA A 143 1.11 -7.96 0.48
C ALA A 143 2.38 -7.18 0.83
N PRO A 144 3.42 -7.20 -0.02
CA PRO A 144 4.59 -6.35 0.15
C PRO A 144 4.19 -4.88 0.22
N CYS A 145 4.80 -4.15 1.13
CA CYS A 145 4.58 -2.71 1.26
C CYS A 145 5.15 -1.97 0.05
N GLN A 146 4.40 -0.98 -0.47
CA GLN A 146 4.76 -0.24 -1.68
C GLN A 146 5.11 1.23 -1.42
N ALA A 147 4.60 1.81 -0.32
CA ALA A 147 4.85 3.22 0.02
C ALA A 147 4.77 3.45 1.53
N HIS A 148 5.57 4.38 2.03
CA HIS A 148 5.59 4.83 3.44
C HIS A 148 5.73 3.72 4.48
N CYS A 149 6.44 2.65 4.14
CA CYS A 149 6.49 1.42 4.94
C CYS A 149 7.04 1.65 6.35
N ARG A 150 8.17 2.35 6.45
CA ARG A 150 8.82 2.63 7.72
C ARG A 150 7.98 3.54 8.60
N GLU A 151 7.40 4.57 8.00
CA GLU A 151 6.54 5.54 8.69
C GLU A 151 5.28 4.86 9.24
N LEU A 152 4.65 3.99 8.46
CA LEU A 152 3.49 3.20 8.88
C LEU A 152 3.82 2.26 10.04
N GLU A 153 4.94 1.53 9.96
CA GLU A 153 5.39 0.62 11.03
C GLU A 153 5.73 1.37 12.32
N GLN A 154 6.39 2.53 12.22
CA GLN A 154 6.69 3.37 13.37
C GLN A 154 5.42 3.93 14.01
N ALA A 155 4.48 4.41 13.22
CA ALA A 155 3.20 4.92 13.69
C ALA A 155 2.38 3.83 14.40
N GLU A 156 2.30 2.61 13.82
CA GLU A 156 1.62 1.49 14.46
C GLU A 156 2.29 1.10 15.79
N SER A 157 3.63 1.00 15.81
CA SER A 157 4.37 0.68 17.01
C SER A 157 4.08 1.69 18.15
N LYS A 158 4.07 2.98 17.82
CA LYS A 158 3.74 4.05 18.76
C LYS A 158 2.29 3.96 19.23
N ALA A 159 1.34 3.78 18.32
CA ALA A 159 -0.09 3.66 18.64
C ALA A 159 -0.37 2.47 19.57
N ARG A 160 0.30 1.34 19.34
CA ARG A 160 0.23 0.15 20.21
C ARG A 160 0.81 0.42 21.61
N GLN A 161 1.97 1.07 21.69
CA GLN A 161 2.62 1.43 22.95
C GLN A 161 1.75 2.37 23.79
N ASP A 162 1.15 3.37 23.13
CA ASP A 162 0.30 4.37 23.78
C ASP A 162 -1.13 3.86 24.02
N ARG A 163 -1.48 2.68 23.51
CA ARG A 163 -2.82 2.07 23.60
C ARG A 163 -3.93 2.98 23.05
N VAL A 164 -3.70 3.67 21.94
CA VAL A 164 -4.71 4.53 21.31
C VAL A 164 -5.61 3.74 20.35
N GLY A 165 -6.84 4.23 20.15
CA GLY A 165 -7.81 3.63 19.26
C GLY A 165 -8.07 2.15 19.58
N MET A 166 -8.06 1.28 18.58
CA MET A 166 -8.32 -0.15 18.72
C MET A 166 -7.31 -0.89 19.63
N TRP A 167 -6.11 -0.31 19.86
CA TRP A 167 -5.06 -0.92 20.69
C TRP A 167 -5.38 -0.93 22.19
N VAL A 168 -6.38 -0.16 22.64
CA VAL A 168 -6.90 -0.23 24.02
C VAL A 168 -7.44 -1.63 24.37
N GLN A 169 -7.84 -2.43 23.38
CA GLN A 169 -8.38 -3.77 23.55
C GLN A 169 -7.37 -4.78 24.15
N GLY A 170 -6.05 -4.50 24.03
CA GLY A 170 -5.00 -5.39 24.54
C GLY A 170 -5.15 -6.83 24.03
N ASP A 171 -5.23 -7.81 24.92
CA ASP A 171 -5.34 -9.23 24.56
C ASP A 171 -6.66 -9.61 23.86
N LYS A 172 -7.66 -8.75 23.88
CA LYS A 172 -8.94 -8.96 23.18
C LYS A 172 -8.91 -8.46 21.73
N TYR A 173 -7.81 -7.85 21.32
CA TYR A 173 -7.66 -7.35 19.95
C TYR A 173 -7.71 -8.50 18.94
N GLU A 174 -8.58 -8.36 17.95
CA GLU A 174 -8.65 -9.24 16.78
C GLU A 174 -8.29 -8.40 15.54
N SER A 175 -7.34 -8.86 14.70
CA SER A 175 -7.00 -8.13 13.49
C SER A 175 -8.15 -8.12 12.48
N PRO A 176 -8.28 -7.10 11.62
CA PRO A 176 -9.31 -7.05 10.56
C PRO A 176 -9.28 -8.29 9.66
N ALA A 177 -8.09 -8.77 9.34
CA ALA A 177 -7.91 -10.00 8.54
C ALA A 177 -8.46 -11.25 9.27
N ALA A 178 -8.20 -11.40 10.57
CA ALA A 178 -8.73 -12.51 11.39
C ALA A 178 -10.25 -12.43 11.52
N PHE A 179 -10.79 -11.23 11.77
CA PHE A 179 -12.23 -10.98 11.82
C PHE A 179 -12.91 -11.40 10.51
N ARG A 180 -12.42 -10.93 9.35
CA ARG A 180 -12.98 -11.31 8.04
C ARG A 180 -12.90 -12.82 7.79
N LYS A 181 -11.82 -13.49 8.21
CA LYS A 181 -11.69 -14.95 8.11
C LYS A 181 -12.73 -15.67 8.96
N ARG A 182 -12.92 -15.24 10.21
CA ARG A 182 -13.90 -15.81 11.15
C ARG A 182 -15.33 -15.63 10.63
N MET A 183 -15.63 -14.43 10.07
CA MET A 183 -16.98 -14.13 9.55
C MET A 183 -17.32 -14.94 8.29
N ARG A 184 -16.34 -15.27 7.44
CA ARG A 184 -16.55 -16.17 6.30
C ARG A 184 -16.88 -17.59 6.73
N ILE A 185 -16.21 -18.11 7.75
CA ILE A 185 -16.46 -19.47 8.28
C ILE A 185 -17.84 -19.59 8.93
N ARG A 186 -18.38 -18.48 9.49
CA ARG A 186 -19.71 -18.49 10.13
C ARG A 186 -20.87 -18.25 9.16
N GLY A 187 -20.59 -17.79 7.95
CA GLY A 187 -21.59 -17.50 6.92
C GLY A 187 -21.76 -18.61 5.88
N ASP A 188 -20.97 -19.68 6.00
CA ASP A 188 -21.10 -20.94 5.27
C ASP A 188 -21.85 -21.96 6.19
#